data_48f97ae83b07be9da4e92f3fc7006d96
#
_entry.id   48f97ae83b07be9da4e92f3fc7006d96
#
_cell.length_a   1.000
_cell.length_b   1.000
_cell.length_c   1.000
_cell.angle_alpha   90.00
_cell.angle_beta   90.00
_cell.angle_gamma   90.00
#
_symmetry.space_group_name_H-M   'P 1'
#
loop_
_entity.id
_entity.type
_entity.pdbx_description
1 polymer ?
#
loop_
_entity_poly.entity_id
_entity_poly.type
_entity_poly.pdbx_seq_one_letter_code
_entity_poly.pdbx_strand_id
1 'polypeptide(L)'
;MKHAKKLASLLLALVMVFALATTAFAAENAIISAPEGSTRTYDVYQIFTGDLHEGVLSNIKWGKNGTGTERAAVDQTTLDALAAVNSKSDTEKLTVIQTYVNFGSTAIGTVSDSNPLTVPTGYYLIKDNGPVNDGEAYSLYVVQVVGPTTISPKVGTTTSDKKVKDTNDSAANSTTDWQDSADYDIGDAVPFKLSATIAQDCANYTHGYKLTFHDKEDTGLSFNKNSVKVYVDGTLITTGYEVVTEGLTDGCTFEVRFANLKEITSVHAGSVISVEYTSTLNNQAVIGSTGNKNTSHVSYTNNPNDEQTDEGGKTPDDVVIVFTYKTIVNKVTKNPNYDPTVEGSEEYIPLKGAGFTLYKKNASGTYEAVGTELKGEDMTTFTWSGLDDGDYKLVETTTPAGYNTIADIEFTITATHDVSSDNPTLISLSGGDKFTGVISTGVVSANIENQSGAQLPSTGGIGTTIFYVLGSVLVLGAAVLLVTKKRMSTKG
;
A
#
# COMPACT_ATOMS: atom_id res chain seq x y z
N MET A 1 -17.49 2.50 11.72
CA MET A 1 -17.16 3.65 12.59
C MET A 1 -15.96 3.32 13.46
N LYS A 2 -14.76 3.14 12.89
CA LYS A 2 -13.49 2.97 13.64
C LYS A 2 -12.25 3.43 12.84
N HIS A 3 -12.39 4.34 11.88
CA HIS A 3 -11.28 4.81 11.03
C HIS A 3 -10.93 6.30 11.24
N ALA A 4 -11.01 6.79 12.46
CA ALA A 4 -10.70 8.19 12.78
C ALA A 4 -9.63 8.30 13.86
N LYS A 5 -8.53 7.53 13.80
CA LYS A 5 -7.45 7.62 14.81
C LYS A 5 -6.02 7.63 14.26
N LYS A 6 -5.79 7.87 12.97
CA LYS A 6 -4.43 8.02 12.43
C LYS A 6 -4.13 9.39 11.82
N LEU A 7 -4.88 10.42 12.18
CA LEU A 7 -4.65 11.81 11.78
C LEU A 7 -4.58 12.70 13.01
N ALA A 8 -3.52 12.58 13.80
CA ALA A 8 -3.26 13.54 14.86
C ALA A 8 -1.81 13.43 15.33
N SER A 9 -0.91 13.98 14.57
CA SER A 9 0.33 14.53 15.13
C SER A 9 0.86 15.63 14.22
N LEU A 10 0.04 16.64 14.02
CA LEU A 10 0.46 17.91 13.49
C LEU A 10 0.32 18.90 14.62
N LEU A 11 1.42 19.21 15.30
CA LEU A 11 1.54 20.50 16.00
C LEU A 11 2.99 20.74 16.35
N LEU A 12 3.63 21.46 15.44
CA LEU A 12 4.83 22.21 15.69
C LEU A 12 4.54 23.20 16.85
N ALA A 13 5.05 22.92 18.02
CA ALA A 13 5.12 23.91 19.08
C ALA A 13 6.55 23.96 19.58
N LEU A 14 7.26 25.03 19.22
CA LEU A 14 8.33 25.51 20.08
C LEU A 14 7.68 25.83 21.42
N VAL A 15 7.71 24.91 22.32
CA VAL A 15 7.46 25.27 23.72
C VAL A 15 8.72 25.98 24.18
N MET A 16 8.75 27.31 24.03
CA MET A 16 9.31 28.09 25.09
C MET A 16 8.44 27.70 26.30
N VAL A 17 8.90 26.78 27.09
CA VAL A 17 8.32 26.54 28.41
C VAL A 17 8.60 27.79 29.22
N PHE A 18 7.67 28.73 29.18
CA PHE A 18 7.51 29.66 30.29
C PHE A 18 7.01 28.77 31.42
N ALA A 19 7.95 28.21 32.21
CA ALA A 19 7.60 27.76 33.54
C ALA A 19 6.96 28.99 34.23
N LEU A 20 5.65 28.89 34.47
CA LEU A 20 4.98 29.76 35.39
C LEU A 20 5.66 29.54 36.77
N ALA A 21 6.70 30.26 37.04
CA ALA A 21 7.35 30.30 38.33
C ALA A 21 6.36 30.89 39.32
N THR A 22 5.70 30.02 40.11
CA THR A 22 5.28 30.43 41.44
C THR A 22 6.54 30.99 42.13
N THR A 23 6.45 32.17 42.68
CA THR A 23 7.46 32.92 43.43
C THR A 23 8.31 32.01 44.34
N ALA A 24 9.40 31.47 43.80
CA ALA A 24 10.47 30.85 44.52
C ALA A 24 11.77 31.53 44.05
N PHE A 25 12.59 31.92 45.01
CA PHE A 25 13.90 32.54 44.80
C PHE A 25 14.63 31.84 43.64
N ALA A 26 15.16 32.62 42.70
CA ALA A 26 15.90 32.14 41.55
C ALA A 26 16.99 31.15 42.03
N ALA A 27 16.87 29.88 41.68
CA ALA A 27 17.92 28.90 41.93
C ALA A 27 19.08 29.24 40.99
N GLU A 28 20.32 29.39 41.52
CA GLU A 28 21.51 29.54 40.69
C GLU A 28 21.76 28.35 39.78
N ASN A 29 21.12 27.20 40.08
CA ASN A 29 21.22 25.96 39.33
C ASN A 29 19.82 25.38 39.07
N ALA A 30 19.68 24.72 37.93
CA ALA A 30 18.48 24.03 37.51
C ALA A 30 18.81 22.58 37.10
N ILE A 31 17.79 21.72 37.00
CA ILE A 31 17.96 20.34 36.60
C ILE A 31 17.41 20.17 35.21
N ILE A 32 18.20 19.56 34.31
CA ILE A 32 17.74 19.06 33.00
C ILE A 32 17.54 17.55 33.15
N SER A 33 16.34 17.06 32.83
CA SER A 33 15.96 15.65 32.89
C SER A 33 15.57 15.17 31.51
N ALA A 34 15.88 13.90 31.18
CA ALA A 34 15.30 13.22 30.02
C ALA A 34 13.84 12.81 30.29
N PRO A 35 13.04 12.50 29.28
CA PRO A 35 11.69 11.94 29.44
C PRO A 35 11.77 10.62 30.22
N GLU A 36 10.80 10.36 31.08
CA GLU A 36 10.68 9.12 31.83
C GLU A 36 10.55 7.91 30.84
N GLY A 37 11.34 6.88 31.08
CA GLY A 37 11.38 5.67 30.22
C GLY A 37 12.18 5.85 28.92
N SER A 38 12.80 7.01 28.68
CA SER A 38 13.63 7.23 27.50
C SER A 38 14.90 6.39 27.52
N THR A 39 15.16 5.67 26.41
CA THR A 39 16.44 4.95 26.20
C THR A 39 17.55 5.86 25.65
N ARG A 40 17.23 7.12 25.31
CA ARG A 40 18.12 8.07 24.66
C ARG A 40 19.07 8.75 25.65
N THR A 41 20.21 9.20 25.13
CA THR A 41 21.14 10.07 25.80
C THR A 41 21.27 11.41 25.08
N TYR A 42 21.47 12.48 25.82
CA TYR A 42 21.51 13.83 25.29
C TYR A 42 22.76 14.57 25.79
N ASP A 43 23.56 15.06 24.86
CA ASP A 43 24.68 15.96 25.21
C ASP A 43 24.17 17.38 25.39
N VAL A 44 24.67 18.04 26.42
CA VAL A 44 24.26 19.38 26.82
C VAL A 44 25.42 20.37 26.63
N TYR A 45 25.21 21.37 25.76
CA TYR A 45 26.19 22.41 25.44
C TYR A 45 25.68 23.72 25.98
N GLN A 46 26.45 24.37 26.91
CA GLN A 46 26.13 25.69 27.44
C GLN A 46 26.61 26.79 26.49
N ILE A 47 25.67 27.45 25.80
CA ILE A 47 25.99 28.53 24.84
C ILE A 47 26.18 29.83 25.54
N PHE A 48 25.20 30.20 26.38
CA PHE A 48 25.19 31.46 27.13
C PHE A 48 24.79 31.21 28.57
N THR A 49 25.32 32.07 29.46
CA THR A 49 24.92 32.21 30.87
C THR A 49 24.54 33.67 31.13
N GLY A 50 23.96 33.97 32.28
CA GLY A 50 23.58 35.31 32.65
C GLY A 50 23.03 35.38 34.06
N ASP A 51 22.70 36.55 34.51
CA ASP A 51 22.09 36.81 35.80
C ASP A 51 20.57 36.66 35.68
N LEU A 52 19.96 35.74 36.45
CA LEU A 52 18.53 35.47 36.44
C LEU A 52 17.79 36.38 37.40
N HIS A 53 16.81 37.15 36.89
CA HIS A 53 15.89 37.93 37.68
C HIS A 53 14.46 37.77 37.15
N GLU A 54 13.56 37.36 38.03
CA GLU A 54 12.14 37.15 37.70
C GLU A 54 11.90 36.31 36.43
N GLY A 55 12.73 35.23 36.24
CA GLY A 55 12.63 34.33 35.09
C GLY A 55 13.24 34.86 33.78
N VAL A 56 13.88 36.02 33.82
CA VAL A 56 14.57 36.66 32.69
C VAL A 56 16.07 36.63 32.89
N LEU A 57 16.81 36.09 31.90
CA LEU A 57 18.26 36.17 31.87
C LEU A 57 18.73 37.51 31.34
N SER A 58 19.56 38.20 32.11
CA SER A 58 20.19 39.47 31.77
C SER A 58 21.70 39.35 31.89
N ASN A 59 22.43 40.41 31.51
CA ASN A 59 23.88 40.45 31.61
C ASN A 59 24.56 39.23 30.97
N ILE A 60 24.14 38.91 29.74
CA ILE A 60 24.47 37.68 29.01
C ILE A 60 25.99 37.58 28.78
N LYS A 61 26.53 36.42 29.11
CA LYS A 61 27.93 36.05 28.95
C LYS A 61 28.07 34.78 28.18
N TRP A 62 29.21 34.57 27.53
CA TRP A 62 29.51 33.31 26.87
C TRP A 62 29.58 32.16 27.88
N GLY A 63 28.89 31.08 27.56
CA GLY A 63 28.98 29.82 28.28
C GLY A 63 30.22 28.97 27.88
N LYS A 64 30.40 27.85 28.55
CA LYS A 64 31.56 26.98 28.35
C LYS A 64 31.70 26.48 26.91
N ASN A 65 30.57 26.26 26.22
CA ASN A 65 30.52 25.73 24.84
C ASN A 65 30.15 26.83 23.82
N GLY A 66 30.15 28.07 24.21
CA GLY A 66 29.98 29.18 23.26
C GLY A 66 31.22 29.41 22.40
N THR A 67 31.04 30.06 21.25
CA THR A 67 32.16 30.40 20.33
C THR A 67 33.03 31.55 20.83
N GLY A 68 32.55 32.33 21.80
CA GLY A 68 33.33 33.39 22.44
C GLY A 68 34.12 32.91 23.67
N THR A 69 34.88 33.81 24.30
CA THR A 69 35.62 33.49 25.50
C THR A 69 34.67 33.26 26.69
N GLU A 70 34.77 32.09 27.33
CA GLU A 70 33.93 31.74 28.49
C GLU A 70 33.90 32.87 29.53
N ARG A 71 32.69 33.21 30.02
CA ARG A 71 32.37 34.28 30.97
C ARG A 71 32.60 35.72 30.48
N ALA A 72 33.14 35.92 29.28
CA ALA A 72 33.17 37.27 28.68
C ALA A 72 31.73 37.69 28.32
N ALA A 73 31.48 39.00 28.41
CA ALA A 73 30.20 39.55 27.96
C ALA A 73 30.00 39.27 26.46
N VAL A 74 28.78 38.94 26.08
CA VAL A 74 28.42 38.80 24.68
C VAL A 74 28.34 40.16 24.05
N ASP A 75 28.95 40.32 22.89
CA ASP A 75 28.98 41.61 22.19
C ASP A 75 27.57 41.98 21.65
N GLN A 76 27.38 43.31 21.46
CA GLN A 76 26.07 43.82 21.06
C GLN A 76 25.60 43.31 19.70
N THR A 77 26.51 43.07 18.75
CA THR A 77 26.17 42.53 17.43
C THR A 77 25.54 41.14 17.54
N THR A 78 26.12 40.28 18.37
CA THR A 78 25.58 38.94 18.67
C THR A 78 24.22 39.03 19.38
N LEU A 79 24.08 39.94 20.37
CA LEU A 79 22.80 40.15 21.07
C LEU A 79 21.70 40.64 20.11
N ASP A 80 22.03 41.56 19.20
CA ASP A 80 21.10 42.06 18.19
C ASP A 80 20.69 40.97 17.20
N ALA A 81 21.62 40.09 16.78
CA ALA A 81 21.34 38.97 15.94
C ALA A 81 20.39 37.95 16.63
N LEU A 82 20.62 37.66 17.92
CA LEU A 82 19.74 36.79 18.72
C LEU A 82 18.36 37.44 18.92
N ALA A 83 18.28 38.74 19.15
CA ALA A 83 17.01 39.46 19.27
C ALA A 83 16.21 39.43 17.94
N ALA A 84 16.89 39.53 16.81
CA ALA A 84 16.27 39.50 15.48
C ALA A 84 15.61 38.18 15.12
N VAL A 85 16.03 37.05 15.75
CA VAL A 85 15.43 35.75 15.48
C VAL A 85 14.26 35.39 16.42
N ASN A 86 13.96 36.22 17.42
CA ASN A 86 12.87 35.94 18.37
C ASN A 86 11.50 35.77 17.69
N SER A 87 11.23 36.49 16.61
CA SER A 87 9.99 36.40 15.83
C SER A 87 10.05 35.40 14.67
N LYS A 88 11.16 34.70 14.51
CA LYS A 88 11.40 33.73 13.45
C LYS A 88 10.84 32.35 13.79
N SER A 89 10.73 31.47 12.77
CA SER A 89 10.43 30.06 12.97
C SER A 89 11.50 29.35 13.80
N ASP A 90 11.15 28.24 14.40
CA ASP A 90 12.05 27.46 15.26
C ASP A 90 13.30 26.99 14.53
N THR A 91 13.14 26.60 13.27
CA THR A 91 14.25 26.19 12.39
C THR A 91 15.21 27.35 12.13
N GLU A 92 14.70 28.57 11.85
CA GLU A 92 15.53 29.73 11.64
C GLU A 92 16.25 30.13 12.93
N LYS A 93 15.57 30.05 14.09
CA LYS A 93 16.19 30.24 15.40
C LYS A 93 17.33 29.27 15.64
N LEU A 94 17.09 27.98 15.44
CA LEU A 94 18.09 26.92 15.60
C LEU A 94 19.29 27.17 14.68
N THR A 95 19.04 27.48 13.39
CA THR A 95 20.08 27.73 12.39
C THR A 95 21.02 28.88 12.82
N VAL A 96 20.49 29.96 13.41
CA VAL A 96 21.30 31.06 13.89
C VAL A 96 22.01 30.70 15.21
N ILE A 97 21.29 30.12 16.17
CA ILE A 97 21.84 29.87 17.52
C ILE A 97 22.93 28.78 17.46
N GLN A 98 22.83 27.78 16.64
CA GLN A 98 23.87 26.74 16.51
C GLN A 98 25.23 27.32 16.01
N THR A 99 25.23 28.45 15.30
CA THR A 99 26.47 29.09 14.88
C THR A 99 27.29 29.66 16.05
N TYR A 100 26.66 29.79 17.21
CA TYR A 100 27.30 30.26 18.45
C TYR A 100 27.75 29.09 19.37
N VAL A 101 27.61 27.83 18.91
CA VAL A 101 28.03 26.63 19.65
C VAL A 101 29.37 26.13 19.12
N ASN A 102 30.30 25.88 20.01
CA ASN A 102 31.54 25.20 19.71
C ASN A 102 31.37 23.68 19.92
N PHE A 103 30.93 22.96 18.89
CA PHE A 103 30.77 21.52 18.92
C PHE A 103 32.11 20.73 19.04
N GLY A 104 33.24 21.35 18.76
CA GLY A 104 34.57 20.80 19.00
C GLY A 104 34.96 20.77 20.48
N SER A 105 34.23 21.44 21.35
CA SER A 105 34.42 21.40 22.81
C SER A 105 33.61 20.25 23.42
N THR A 106 34.11 19.68 24.52
CA THR A 106 33.36 18.67 25.28
C THR A 106 32.08 19.26 25.87
N ALA A 107 30.96 18.60 25.67
CA ALA A 107 29.68 18.96 26.31
C ALA A 107 29.86 19.15 27.82
N ILE A 108 29.04 19.96 28.46
CA ILE A 108 29.11 20.17 29.93
C ILE A 108 28.66 18.92 30.70
N GLY A 109 27.87 18.07 30.06
CA GLY A 109 27.41 16.79 30.59
C GLY A 109 26.47 16.09 29.63
N THR A 110 26.10 14.88 29.99
CA THR A 110 25.14 14.02 29.28
C THR A 110 23.96 13.73 30.20
N VAL A 111 22.75 13.81 29.65
CA VAL A 111 21.49 13.53 30.36
C VAL A 111 20.90 12.22 29.83
N SER A 112 20.37 11.40 30.73
CA SER A 112 19.54 10.22 30.43
C SER A 112 18.39 10.13 31.44
N ASP A 113 17.46 9.21 31.23
CA ASP A 113 16.35 8.98 32.17
C ASP A 113 16.86 8.73 33.61
N SER A 114 17.89 7.91 33.73
CA SER A 114 18.50 7.59 35.03
C SER A 114 19.55 8.61 35.54
N ASN A 115 19.91 9.60 34.71
CA ASN A 115 20.99 10.54 35.03
C ASN A 115 20.64 11.98 34.65
N PRO A 116 19.81 12.69 35.42
CA PRO A 116 19.55 14.11 35.22
C PRO A 116 20.82 14.94 35.49
N LEU A 117 20.93 16.07 34.81
CA LEU A 117 22.10 16.98 34.91
C LEU A 117 21.72 18.27 35.61
N THR A 118 22.46 18.61 36.67
CA THR A 118 22.35 19.94 37.31
C THR A 118 23.25 20.92 36.60
N VAL A 119 22.67 22.05 36.12
CA VAL A 119 23.35 23.07 35.35
C VAL A 119 23.04 24.47 35.90
N PRO A 120 23.93 25.49 35.72
CA PRO A 120 23.59 26.87 35.95
C PRO A 120 22.43 27.30 35.08
N THR A 121 21.73 28.38 35.46
CA THR A 121 20.74 29.02 34.58
C THR A 121 21.41 29.57 33.33
N GLY A 122 20.77 29.39 32.14
CA GLY A 122 21.40 29.81 30.90
C GLY A 122 20.65 29.34 29.65
N TYR A 123 21.31 29.46 28.49
CA TYR A 123 20.88 28.92 27.22
C TYR A 123 21.74 27.74 26.84
N TYR A 124 21.08 26.65 26.50
CA TYR A 124 21.71 25.36 26.21
C TYR A 124 21.27 24.85 24.85
N LEU A 125 22.19 24.25 24.13
CA LEU A 125 21.84 23.37 23.01
C LEU A 125 21.85 21.93 23.54
N ILE A 126 20.81 21.21 23.23
CA ILE A 126 20.62 19.80 23.54
C ILE A 126 20.77 19.00 22.26
N LYS A 127 21.72 18.09 22.25
CA LYS A 127 22.02 17.20 21.12
C LYS A 127 21.70 15.77 21.51
N ASP A 128 20.80 15.15 20.77
CA ASP A 128 20.44 13.74 20.93
C ASP A 128 21.56 12.86 20.38
N ASN A 129 22.02 11.88 21.16
CA ASN A 129 23.04 10.89 20.78
C ASN A 129 22.43 9.50 20.59
N GLY A 130 21.09 9.37 20.62
CA GLY A 130 20.41 8.08 20.50
C GLY A 130 20.57 7.16 21.72
N PRO A 131 20.40 5.86 21.53
CA PRO A 131 20.01 5.21 20.28
C PRO A 131 18.60 5.60 19.83
N VAL A 132 18.35 5.54 18.53
CA VAL A 132 17.02 5.71 17.92
C VAL A 132 16.56 4.39 17.32
N ASN A 133 15.25 4.11 17.42
CA ASN A 133 14.63 2.94 16.81
C ASN A 133 14.21 3.24 15.36
N ASP A 134 13.84 2.18 14.62
CA ASP A 134 13.24 2.34 13.30
C ASP A 134 12.00 3.26 13.37
N GLY A 135 11.90 4.18 12.42
CA GLY A 135 10.85 5.19 12.41
C GLY A 135 11.09 6.39 13.33
N GLU A 136 12.24 6.49 13.98
CA GLU A 136 12.63 7.62 14.82
C GLU A 136 13.75 8.45 14.18
N ALA A 137 13.92 9.69 14.65
CA ALA A 137 15.00 10.60 14.26
C ALA A 137 15.71 11.18 15.48
N TYR A 138 16.96 11.61 15.28
CA TYR A 138 17.70 12.36 16.27
C TYR A 138 17.16 13.80 16.38
N SER A 139 17.33 14.40 17.56
CA SER A 139 16.88 15.76 17.83
C SER A 139 18.05 16.71 18.11
N LEU A 140 17.91 17.93 17.64
CA LEU A 140 18.78 19.05 18.00
C LEU A 140 17.90 20.26 18.33
N TYR A 141 18.07 20.83 19.52
CA TYR A 141 17.27 21.99 19.91
C TYR A 141 17.92 22.84 20.98
N VAL A 142 17.46 24.06 21.07
CA VAL A 142 17.93 25.02 22.09
C VAL A 142 16.87 25.20 23.16
N VAL A 143 17.30 25.27 24.41
CA VAL A 143 16.44 25.47 25.55
C VAL A 143 16.99 26.55 26.44
N GLN A 144 16.12 27.46 26.93
CA GLN A 144 16.43 28.35 28.04
C GLN A 144 16.13 27.63 29.35
N VAL A 145 17.17 27.44 30.17
CA VAL A 145 17.06 26.74 31.46
C VAL A 145 17.09 27.77 32.57
N VAL A 146 15.93 28.07 33.13
CA VAL A 146 15.72 29.02 34.25
C VAL A 146 15.12 28.32 35.48
N GLY A 147 14.87 27.01 35.38
CA GLY A 147 14.31 26.14 36.40
C GLY A 147 14.35 24.69 35.97
N PRO A 148 13.76 23.75 36.72
CA PRO A 148 13.69 22.35 36.31
C PRO A 148 13.09 22.20 34.92
N THR A 149 13.80 21.54 34.04
CA THR A 149 13.45 21.41 32.61
C THR A 149 13.54 19.93 32.21
N THR A 150 12.43 19.39 31.67
CA THR A 150 12.43 18.05 31.06
C THR A 150 12.62 18.19 29.54
N ILE A 151 13.55 17.43 29.01
CA ILE A 151 13.80 17.31 27.57
C ILE A 151 12.54 16.81 26.89
N SER A 152 12.10 17.48 25.82
CA SER A 152 10.98 17.03 24.99
C SER A 152 11.50 16.86 23.57
N PRO A 153 11.91 15.63 23.18
CA PRO A 153 12.43 15.36 21.86
C PRO A 153 11.39 15.72 20.80
N LYS A 154 11.79 16.51 19.81
CA LYS A 154 10.99 16.75 18.62
C LYS A 154 11.44 15.75 17.58
N VAL A 155 10.58 14.79 17.27
CA VAL A 155 10.88 13.73 16.31
C VAL A 155 10.08 14.02 15.06
N GLY A 156 10.73 14.59 14.06
CA GLY A 156 10.23 14.58 12.69
C GLY A 156 10.59 13.25 12.05
N THR A 157 9.61 12.44 11.68
CA THR A 157 9.85 11.17 10.99
C THR A 157 9.26 11.23 9.60
N THR A 158 9.99 10.65 8.63
CA THR A 158 9.43 10.30 7.33
C THR A 158 8.56 9.07 7.49
N THR A 159 7.38 9.08 6.89
CA THR A 159 6.47 7.92 6.84
C THR A 159 6.37 7.39 5.43
N SER A 160 6.02 6.12 5.26
CA SER A 160 5.80 5.50 3.95
C SER A 160 4.47 4.78 3.87
N ASP A 161 4.02 4.57 2.64
CA ASP A 161 2.79 3.83 2.33
C ASP A 161 2.95 3.19 0.94
N LYS A 162 2.46 1.94 0.78
CA LYS A 162 2.48 1.18 -0.46
C LYS A 162 1.08 0.79 -0.85
N LYS A 163 0.75 0.92 -2.15
CA LYS A 163 -0.56 0.59 -2.68
C LYS A 163 -0.47 -0.07 -4.04
N VAL A 164 -1.54 -0.76 -4.41
CA VAL A 164 -1.78 -1.39 -5.71
C VAL A 164 -3.14 -0.94 -6.24
N LYS A 165 -3.33 -0.94 -7.55
CA LYS A 165 -4.68 -0.82 -8.16
C LYS A 165 -5.13 -2.18 -8.64
N ASP A 166 -6.43 -2.35 -8.67
CA ASP A 166 -7.10 -3.51 -9.18
C ASP A 166 -7.89 -3.16 -10.45
N THR A 167 -8.03 -4.11 -11.37
CA THR A 167 -8.79 -3.91 -12.61
C THR A 167 -9.43 -5.23 -13.04
N ASN A 168 -10.77 -5.31 -12.96
CA ASN A 168 -11.51 -6.44 -13.50
C ASN A 168 -11.73 -6.26 -15.01
N ASP A 169 -11.12 -7.10 -15.81
CA ASP A 169 -11.16 -7.04 -17.29
C ASP A 169 -12.54 -7.26 -17.89
N SER A 170 -13.45 -7.90 -17.16
CA SER A 170 -14.80 -8.17 -17.62
C SER A 170 -15.75 -6.99 -17.48
N ALA A 171 -15.31 -5.91 -16.84
CA ALA A 171 -16.12 -4.73 -16.58
C ALA A 171 -15.46 -3.44 -17.10
N ALA A 172 -16.24 -2.57 -17.75
CA ALA A 172 -15.75 -1.29 -18.21
C ALA A 172 -15.55 -0.32 -17.02
N ASN A 173 -14.43 0.42 -17.02
CA ASN A 173 -14.06 1.38 -15.97
C ASN A 173 -13.98 0.76 -14.58
N SER A 174 -13.48 -0.47 -14.50
CA SER A 174 -13.39 -1.26 -13.27
C SER A 174 -12.16 -0.97 -12.42
N THR A 175 -11.18 -0.20 -12.93
CA THR A 175 -9.96 0.12 -12.18
C THR A 175 -10.29 0.86 -10.89
N THR A 176 -9.83 0.32 -9.77
CA THR A 176 -10.08 0.85 -8.43
C THR A 176 -9.22 2.09 -8.13
N ASP A 177 -9.50 2.74 -7.01
CA ASP A 177 -8.53 3.60 -6.34
C ASP A 177 -7.38 2.76 -5.77
N TRP A 178 -6.35 3.41 -5.21
CA TRP A 178 -5.21 2.76 -4.59
C TRP A 178 -5.62 2.01 -3.31
N GLN A 179 -5.27 0.72 -3.24
CA GLN A 179 -5.66 -0.21 -2.18
C GLN A 179 -4.51 -1.16 -1.80
N ASP A 180 -4.71 -2.11 -0.86
CA ASP A 180 -3.64 -2.95 -0.32
C ASP A 180 -3.56 -4.35 -0.96
N SER A 181 -4.53 -4.72 -1.76
CA SER A 181 -4.51 -5.98 -2.52
C SER A 181 -5.28 -5.87 -3.82
N ALA A 182 -4.98 -6.74 -4.76
CA ALA A 182 -5.60 -6.82 -6.09
C ALA A 182 -5.58 -8.26 -6.60
N ASP A 183 -6.36 -8.56 -7.63
CA ASP A 183 -6.22 -9.79 -8.40
C ASP A 183 -6.04 -9.50 -9.90
N TYR A 184 -5.32 -10.41 -10.60
CA TYR A 184 -4.92 -10.21 -11.99
C TYR A 184 -4.72 -11.51 -12.72
N ASP A 185 -4.88 -11.49 -14.06
CA ASP A 185 -4.42 -12.54 -14.95
C ASP A 185 -2.89 -12.59 -15.04
N ILE A 186 -2.32 -13.79 -15.24
CA ILE A 186 -0.91 -13.91 -15.62
C ILE A 186 -0.70 -13.24 -16.99
N GLY A 187 0.25 -12.32 -17.06
CA GLY A 187 0.57 -11.50 -18.22
C GLY A 187 0.21 -10.04 -18.05
N ASP A 188 -0.62 -9.71 -17.07
CA ASP A 188 -1.08 -8.35 -16.85
C ASP A 188 -0.03 -7.46 -16.19
N ALA A 189 -0.15 -6.17 -16.49
CA ALA A 189 0.66 -5.12 -15.91
C ALA A 189 -0.03 -4.55 -14.67
N VAL A 190 0.41 -4.94 -13.49
CA VAL A 190 -0.12 -4.54 -12.19
C VAL A 190 0.43 -3.17 -11.79
N PRO A 191 -0.39 -2.14 -11.58
CA PRO A 191 0.06 -0.82 -11.15
C PRO A 191 0.31 -0.76 -9.65
N PHE A 192 1.51 -0.29 -9.25
CA PHE A 192 1.91 -0.07 -7.86
C PHE A 192 2.24 1.40 -7.60
N LYS A 193 2.13 1.80 -6.35
CA LYS A 193 2.52 3.11 -5.87
C LYS A 193 3.22 3.01 -4.53
N LEU A 194 4.40 3.62 -4.44
CA LEU A 194 5.09 3.91 -3.20
C LEU A 194 4.89 5.38 -2.87
N SER A 195 4.76 5.73 -1.62
CA SER A 195 4.75 7.12 -1.18
C SER A 195 5.52 7.30 0.11
N ALA A 196 6.15 8.47 0.27
CA ALA A 196 6.81 8.90 1.48
C ALA A 196 6.39 10.32 1.81
N THR A 197 5.96 10.56 3.05
CA THR A 197 5.74 11.93 3.57
C THR A 197 6.99 12.39 4.30
N ILE A 198 7.59 13.46 3.82
CA ILE A 198 8.84 13.99 4.33
C ILE A 198 8.64 14.62 5.70
N ALA A 199 9.58 14.34 6.59
CA ALA A 199 9.58 14.87 7.96
C ALA A 199 9.37 16.39 8.01
N GLN A 200 8.59 16.87 8.99
CA GLN A 200 8.26 18.28 9.15
C GLN A 200 9.50 19.14 9.50
N ASP A 201 10.52 18.53 10.04
CA ASP A 201 11.78 19.18 10.42
C ASP A 201 12.91 19.01 9.39
N CYS A 202 12.61 18.57 8.18
CA CYS A 202 13.61 18.35 7.12
C CYS A 202 14.47 19.58 6.82
N ALA A 203 14.00 20.78 7.15
CA ALA A 203 14.77 22.02 7.04
C ALA A 203 16.01 22.04 7.97
N ASN A 204 15.96 21.33 9.11
CA ASN A 204 17.04 21.26 10.10
C ASN A 204 18.25 20.45 9.61
N TYR A 205 18.08 19.63 8.57
CA TYR A 205 19.14 18.81 7.97
C TYR A 205 20.00 19.67 7.03
N THR A 206 20.95 20.42 7.60
CA THR A 206 21.73 21.44 6.85
C THR A 206 22.65 20.85 5.79
N HIS A 207 23.11 19.61 5.95
CA HIS A 207 24.06 18.92 5.08
C HIS A 207 23.39 18.15 3.94
N GLY A 208 22.08 17.96 3.97
CA GLY A 208 21.30 17.26 2.95
C GLY A 208 20.24 16.35 3.57
N TYR A 209 19.33 15.85 2.72
CA TYR A 209 18.31 14.89 3.11
C TYR A 209 18.22 13.79 2.05
N LYS A 210 18.85 12.65 2.32
CA LYS A 210 18.75 11.46 1.47
C LYS A 210 17.44 10.73 1.74
N LEU A 211 16.93 10.08 0.73
CA LEU A 211 15.78 9.20 0.81
C LEU A 211 15.90 8.11 -0.25
N THR A 212 15.65 6.87 0.14
CA THR A 212 15.62 5.73 -0.77
C THR A 212 14.36 4.92 -0.53
N PHE A 213 13.58 4.69 -1.58
CA PHE A 213 12.54 3.67 -1.59
C PHE A 213 13.19 2.33 -1.90
N HIS A 214 12.96 1.34 -1.07
CA HIS A 214 13.36 -0.05 -1.24
C HIS A 214 12.11 -0.86 -1.57
N ASP A 215 12.14 -1.61 -2.66
CA ASP A 215 11.01 -2.41 -3.12
C ASP A 215 11.44 -3.84 -3.41
N LYS A 216 10.73 -4.78 -2.81
CA LYS A 216 10.99 -6.22 -2.93
C LYS A 216 9.76 -6.95 -3.40
N GLU A 217 9.80 -7.44 -4.61
CA GLU A 217 8.76 -8.26 -5.23
C GLU A 217 9.03 -9.75 -5.05
N ASP A 218 7.96 -10.54 -4.87
CA ASP A 218 8.03 -11.98 -5.01
C ASP A 218 8.32 -12.37 -6.48
N THR A 219 8.81 -13.58 -6.68
CA THR A 219 9.22 -14.09 -8.01
C THR A 219 8.09 -14.12 -9.04
N GLY A 220 6.84 -14.11 -8.60
CA GLY A 220 5.64 -14.02 -9.45
C GLY A 220 5.44 -12.65 -10.10
N LEU A 221 6.16 -11.63 -9.67
CA LEU A 221 6.13 -10.29 -10.23
C LEU A 221 7.42 -9.99 -11.02
N SER A 222 7.31 -9.20 -12.07
CA SER A 222 8.45 -8.78 -12.90
C SER A 222 8.42 -7.26 -13.07
N PHE A 223 9.31 -6.58 -12.38
CA PHE A 223 9.42 -5.12 -12.39
C PHE A 223 9.69 -4.54 -13.77
N ASN A 224 8.94 -3.51 -14.16
CA ASN A 224 9.14 -2.75 -15.38
C ASN A 224 9.81 -1.40 -15.09
N LYS A 225 11.14 -1.35 -15.17
CA LYS A 225 11.92 -0.14 -14.91
C LYS A 225 11.47 1.07 -15.74
N ASN A 226 11.03 0.85 -16.97
CA ASN A 226 10.65 1.93 -17.89
C ASN A 226 9.27 2.56 -17.56
N SER A 227 8.49 1.94 -16.68
CA SER A 227 7.20 2.46 -16.24
C SER A 227 7.29 3.45 -15.08
N VAL A 228 8.46 3.55 -14.43
CA VAL A 228 8.66 4.39 -13.24
C VAL A 228 8.39 5.85 -13.54
N LYS A 229 7.51 6.44 -12.72
CA LYS A 229 7.19 7.87 -12.69
C LYS A 229 7.28 8.36 -11.26
N VAL A 230 7.95 9.49 -11.06
CA VAL A 230 8.15 10.08 -9.72
C VAL A 230 7.45 11.42 -9.64
N TYR A 231 6.74 11.63 -8.54
CA TYR A 231 5.97 12.85 -8.30
C TYR A 231 6.35 13.47 -6.96
N VAL A 232 6.33 14.80 -6.90
CA VAL A 232 6.38 15.59 -5.67
C VAL A 232 5.06 16.34 -5.56
N ASP A 233 4.30 16.09 -4.50
CA ASP A 233 2.99 16.69 -4.26
C ASP A 233 2.05 16.59 -5.50
N GLY A 234 2.09 15.43 -6.17
CA GLY A 234 1.32 15.14 -7.38
C GLY A 234 1.89 15.74 -8.68
N THR A 235 3.00 16.48 -8.63
CA THR A 235 3.66 17.03 -9.81
C THR A 235 4.77 16.12 -10.27
N LEU A 236 4.74 15.69 -11.55
CA LEU A 236 5.75 14.81 -12.15
C LEU A 236 7.12 15.50 -12.18
N ILE A 237 8.15 14.80 -11.72
CA ILE A 237 9.55 15.20 -11.87
C ILE A 237 10.30 14.18 -12.75
N THR A 238 11.32 14.64 -13.46
CA THR A 238 12.11 13.80 -14.38
C THR A 238 13.59 13.74 -14.02
N THR A 239 13.99 14.44 -12.98
CA THR A 239 15.39 14.54 -12.48
C THR A 239 15.40 14.58 -10.96
N GLY A 240 16.59 14.40 -10.36
CA GLY A 240 16.76 14.44 -8.91
C GLY A 240 16.63 13.08 -8.23
N TYR A 241 16.47 12.01 -9.00
CA TYR A 241 16.41 10.63 -8.53
C TYR A 241 17.11 9.66 -9.48
N GLU A 242 17.41 8.47 -8.99
CA GLU A 242 17.97 7.34 -9.74
C GLU A 242 17.16 6.07 -9.47
N VAL A 243 16.87 5.28 -10.51
CA VAL A 243 16.27 3.94 -10.41
C VAL A 243 17.36 2.89 -10.55
N VAL A 244 17.62 2.17 -9.47
CA VAL A 244 18.70 1.18 -9.35
C VAL A 244 18.10 -0.22 -9.29
N THR A 245 18.61 -1.14 -10.13
CA THR A 245 18.16 -2.54 -10.23
C THR A 245 19.32 -3.54 -10.11
N GLU A 246 20.55 -3.05 -10.00
CA GLU A 246 21.77 -3.86 -9.94
C GLU A 246 22.64 -3.42 -8.76
N GLY A 247 23.40 -4.36 -8.21
CA GLY A 247 24.33 -4.08 -7.09
C GLY A 247 23.62 -3.84 -5.75
N LEU A 248 22.35 -4.24 -5.62
CA LEU A 248 21.58 -4.17 -4.39
C LEU A 248 22.06 -5.25 -3.40
N THR A 249 22.18 -4.90 -2.13
CA THR A 249 22.73 -5.77 -1.08
C THR A 249 21.70 -6.22 -0.04
N ASP A 250 20.49 -5.63 -0.08
CA ASP A 250 19.41 -5.85 0.88
C ASP A 250 18.34 -6.84 0.39
N GLY A 251 18.52 -7.35 -0.85
CA GLY A 251 17.60 -8.30 -1.49
C GLY A 251 16.35 -7.67 -2.08
N CYS A 252 16.33 -6.34 -2.26
CA CYS A 252 15.29 -5.64 -2.99
C CYS A 252 15.33 -5.96 -4.49
N THR A 253 14.20 -5.80 -5.16
CA THR A 253 14.08 -5.91 -6.63
C THR A 253 14.61 -4.66 -7.30
N PHE A 254 14.28 -3.50 -6.73
CA PHE A 254 14.79 -2.21 -7.17
C PHE A 254 14.76 -1.19 -6.03
N GLU A 255 15.47 -0.10 -6.25
CA GLU A 255 15.44 1.07 -5.39
C GLU A 255 15.20 2.34 -6.22
N VAL A 256 14.58 3.36 -5.60
CA VAL A 256 14.53 4.73 -6.13
C VAL A 256 15.21 5.64 -5.13
N ARG A 257 16.39 6.13 -5.50
CA ARG A 257 17.32 6.87 -4.65
C ARG A 257 17.29 8.36 -4.93
N PHE A 258 17.19 9.14 -3.86
CA PHE A 258 17.32 10.60 -3.87
C PHE A 258 18.58 10.96 -3.08
N ALA A 259 19.63 11.40 -3.77
CA ALA A 259 20.90 11.77 -3.14
C ALA A 259 20.75 12.98 -2.19
N ASN A 260 19.88 13.91 -2.53
CA ASN A 260 19.55 15.05 -1.68
C ASN A 260 18.20 15.66 -2.10
N LEU A 261 17.14 15.37 -1.36
CA LEU A 261 15.81 15.92 -1.61
C LEU A 261 15.76 17.46 -1.55
N LYS A 262 16.65 18.09 -0.80
CA LYS A 262 16.69 19.57 -0.66
C LYS A 262 17.14 20.28 -1.94
N GLU A 263 17.72 19.58 -2.90
CA GLU A 263 18.06 20.12 -4.23
C GLU A 263 16.85 20.14 -5.18
N ILE A 264 15.78 19.46 -4.85
CA ILE A 264 14.53 19.48 -5.61
C ILE A 264 13.67 20.63 -5.09
N THR A 265 13.58 21.71 -5.86
CA THR A 265 12.98 22.99 -5.44
C THR A 265 11.53 22.87 -4.94
N SER A 266 10.78 21.88 -5.43
CA SER A 266 9.39 21.63 -5.00
C SER A 266 9.26 20.87 -3.68
N VAL A 267 10.35 20.33 -3.14
CA VAL A 267 10.32 19.57 -1.87
C VAL A 267 10.41 20.50 -0.68
N HIS A 268 9.52 20.32 0.26
CA HIS A 268 9.46 21.04 1.53
C HIS A 268 9.00 20.11 2.66
N ALA A 269 8.97 20.62 3.88
CA ALA A 269 8.43 19.90 5.03
C ALA A 269 6.99 19.41 4.77
N GLY A 270 6.76 18.13 4.97
CA GLY A 270 5.46 17.49 4.73
C GLY A 270 5.14 17.18 3.26
N SER A 271 6.04 17.46 2.31
CA SER A 271 5.87 17.04 0.92
C SER A 271 5.70 15.52 0.82
N VAL A 272 4.86 15.09 -0.10
CA VAL A 272 4.66 13.68 -0.46
C VAL A 272 5.42 13.37 -1.73
N ILE A 273 6.42 12.49 -1.61
CA ILE A 273 7.11 11.90 -2.75
C ILE A 273 6.36 10.62 -3.12
N SER A 274 5.97 10.47 -4.38
CA SER A 274 5.31 9.25 -4.87
C SER A 274 6.06 8.66 -6.04
N VAL A 275 6.16 7.33 -6.06
CA VAL A 275 6.71 6.54 -7.17
C VAL A 275 5.63 5.62 -7.69
N GLU A 276 5.19 5.82 -8.91
CA GLU A 276 4.24 4.93 -9.60
C GLU A 276 5.00 4.09 -10.64
N TYR A 277 4.68 2.81 -10.71
CA TYR A 277 5.29 1.87 -11.63
C TYR A 277 4.37 0.69 -11.90
N THR A 278 4.74 -0.17 -12.84
CA THR A 278 4.04 -1.44 -13.09
C THR A 278 5.00 -2.62 -12.99
N SER A 279 4.46 -3.77 -12.57
CA SER A 279 5.13 -5.05 -12.68
C SER A 279 4.21 -6.06 -13.34
N THR A 280 4.76 -6.94 -14.17
CA THR A 280 3.97 -7.99 -14.84
C THR A 280 3.79 -9.16 -13.90
N LEU A 281 2.54 -9.62 -13.69
CA LEU A 281 2.28 -10.91 -13.05
C LEU A 281 2.72 -12.03 -14.01
N ASN A 282 3.73 -12.78 -13.66
CA ASN A 282 4.41 -13.72 -14.56
C ASN A 282 4.03 -15.18 -14.26
N ASN A 283 4.55 -16.13 -15.07
CA ASN A 283 4.26 -17.55 -14.95
C ASN A 283 4.78 -18.24 -13.67
N GLN A 284 5.52 -17.53 -12.80
CA GLN A 284 5.96 -18.01 -11.49
C GLN A 284 5.00 -17.56 -10.39
N ALA A 285 3.90 -16.90 -10.73
CA ALA A 285 2.92 -16.40 -9.78
C ALA A 285 2.35 -17.54 -8.93
N VAL A 286 2.26 -17.28 -7.63
CA VAL A 286 1.65 -18.18 -6.64
C VAL A 286 0.13 -18.00 -6.70
N ILE A 287 -0.57 -19.11 -6.92
CA ILE A 287 -2.03 -19.15 -7.05
C ILE A 287 -2.67 -19.38 -5.68
N GLY A 288 -3.77 -18.68 -5.39
CA GLY A 288 -4.56 -18.81 -4.17
C GLY A 288 -4.16 -17.85 -3.05
N SER A 289 -4.52 -18.20 -1.81
CA SER A 289 -4.51 -17.28 -0.67
C SER A 289 -3.13 -16.79 -0.23
N THR A 290 -2.05 -17.44 -0.63
CA THR A 290 -0.70 -16.95 -0.37
C THR A 290 -0.43 -15.68 -1.16
N GLY A 291 -0.89 -15.62 -2.42
CA GLY A 291 -0.70 -14.52 -3.35
C GLY A 291 0.76 -14.20 -3.65
N ASN A 292 1.00 -13.09 -4.32
CA ASN A 292 2.30 -12.59 -4.74
C ASN A 292 2.55 -11.27 -4.02
N LYS A 293 3.46 -11.28 -3.06
CA LYS A 293 3.74 -10.13 -2.20
C LYS A 293 4.66 -9.15 -2.91
N ASN A 294 4.39 -7.89 -2.65
CA ASN A 294 5.29 -6.80 -2.96
C ASN A 294 5.45 -5.95 -1.71
N THR A 295 6.66 -5.90 -1.16
CA THR A 295 6.99 -5.28 0.13
C THR A 295 7.88 -4.07 -0.09
N SER A 296 7.64 -2.98 0.62
CA SER A 296 8.52 -1.81 0.56
C SER A 296 8.76 -1.18 1.92
N HIS A 297 9.85 -0.44 2.00
CA HIS A 297 10.12 0.51 3.06
C HIS A 297 10.92 1.69 2.50
N VAL A 298 11.11 2.70 3.32
CA VAL A 298 11.90 3.87 2.98
C VAL A 298 13.04 4.02 3.99
N SER A 299 14.28 4.14 3.50
CA SER A 299 15.40 4.65 4.29
C SER A 299 15.56 6.15 4.08
N TYR A 300 15.94 6.88 5.11
CA TYR A 300 16.07 8.32 5.06
C TYR A 300 17.09 8.86 6.05
N THR A 301 17.60 10.06 5.79
CA THR A 301 18.46 10.76 6.76
C THR A 301 17.64 11.11 8.00
N ASN A 302 18.03 10.56 9.16
CA ASN A 302 17.32 10.75 10.43
C ASN A 302 18.14 11.48 11.51
N ASN A 303 19.37 11.90 11.20
CA ASN A 303 20.25 12.62 12.10
C ASN A 303 20.61 14.01 11.53
N PRO A 304 19.99 15.10 12.00
CA PRO A 304 20.32 16.46 11.54
C PRO A 304 21.71 16.92 11.96
N ASN A 305 22.36 16.20 12.89
CA ASN A 305 23.69 16.51 13.42
C ASN A 305 24.82 15.79 12.67
N ASP A 306 24.48 14.94 11.71
CA ASP A 306 25.45 14.16 10.96
C ASP A 306 25.87 14.90 9.68
N GLU A 307 27.19 15.18 9.58
CA GLU A 307 27.76 15.80 8.39
C GLU A 307 27.86 14.82 7.19
N GLN A 308 27.84 13.51 7.43
CA GLN A 308 27.93 12.48 6.41
C GLN A 308 26.57 12.23 5.72
N THR A 309 25.48 12.70 6.30
CA THR A 309 24.11 12.51 5.80
C THR A 309 23.75 11.04 5.53
N ASP A 310 24.09 10.16 6.47
CA ASP A 310 23.75 8.74 6.37
C ASP A 310 22.23 8.51 6.49
N GLU A 311 21.72 7.50 5.79
CA GLU A 311 20.34 7.04 5.90
C GLU A 311 20.20 6.11 7.12
N GLY A 312 20.25 6.70 8.33
CA GLY A 312 20.13 5.96 9.58
C GLY A 312 18.68 5.65 9.98
N GLY A 313 17.69 6.28 9.32
CA GLY A 313 16.27 6.06 9.55
C GLY A 313 15.68 5.06 8.57
N LYS A 314 14.74 4.22 9.06
CA LYS A 314 13.98 3.28 8.25
C LYS A 314 12.50 3.34 8.67
N THR A 315 11.58 3.32 7.70
CA THR A 315 10.15 3.12 7.99
C THR A 315 9.85 1.63 8.18
N PRO A 316 8.77 1.26 8.87
CA PRO A 316 8.29 -0.12 8.87
C PRO A 316 8.05 -0.62 7.45
N ASP A 317 8.18 -1.94 7.25
CA ASP A 317 7.83 -2.58 6.00
C ASP A 317 6.31 -2.48 5.77
N ASP A 318 5.91 -2.19 4.54
CA ASP A 318 4.53 -2.15 4.07
C ASP A 318 4.34 -3.13 2.91
N VAL A 319 3.23 -3.87 2.90
CA VAL A 319 3.02 -5.01 2.01
C VAL A 319 1.69 -4.89 1.28
N VAL A 320 1.73 -5.05 -0.03
CA VAL A 320 0.53 -5.31 -0.85
C VAL A 320 0.60 -6.71 -1.45
N ILE A 321 -0.55 -7.30 -1.76
CA ILE A 321 -0.62 -8.68 -2.28
C ILE A 321 -1.43 -8.70 -3.57
N VAL A 322 -0.89 -9.39 -4.61
CA VAL A 322 -1.59 -9.66 -5.86
C VAL A 322 -2.00 -11.12 -5.89
N PHE A 323 -3.30 -11.37 -6.00
CA PHE A 323 -3.89 -12.71 -6.10
C PHE A 323 -4.08 -13.12 -7.56
N THR A 324 -4.20 -14.41 -7.79
CA THR A 324 -4.60 -15.01 -9.07
C THR A 324 -5.16 -16.39 -8.81
N TYR A 325 -6.00 -16.89 -9.72
CA TYR A 325 -6.80 -18.08 -9.51
C TYR A 325 -6.56 -19.12 -10.59
N LYS A 326 -7.22 -20.28 -10.45
CA LYS A 326 -7.25 -21.29 -11.49
C LYS A 326 -8.61 -21.99 -11.55
N THR A 327 -9.03 -22.33 -12.76
CA THR A 327 -10.23 -23.14 -13.00
C THR A 327 -9.83 -24.58 -13.31
N ILE A 328 -10.51 -25.53 -12.67
CA ILE A 328 -10.37 -26.98 -12.92
C ILE A 328 -11.71 -27.56 -13.33
N VAL A 329 -11.74 -28.20 -14.49
CA VAL A 329 -12.89 -28.90 -15.01
C VAL A 329 -12.58 -30.40 -15.01
N ASN A 330 -13.35 -31.22 -14.29
CA ASN A 330 -13.30 -32.65 -14.33
C ASN A 330 -14.40 -33.14 -15.29
N LYS A 331 -13.99 -33.80 -16.36
CA LYS A 331 -14.92 -34.41 -17.32
C LYS A 331 -15.40 -35.73 -16.82
N VAL A 332 -16.72 -35.89 -16.69
CA VAL A 332 -17.34 -37.04 -16.08
C VAL A 332 -18.54 -37.57 -16.89
N THR A 333 -18.94 -38.81 -16.64
CA THR A 333 -20.21 -39.40 -17.04
C THR A 333 -20.79 -40.16 -15.86
N LYS A 334 -22.09 -40.46 -15.89
CA LYS A 334 -22.73 -41.29 -14.86
C LYS A 334 -22.12 -42.67 -14.79
N ASN A 335 -21.84 -43.13 -13.58
CA ASN A 335 -21.39 -44.47 -13.33
C ASN A 335 -22.59 -45.47 -13.47
N PRO A 336 -22.58 -46.37 -14.45
CA PRO A 336 -23.68 -47.31 -14.64
C PRO A 336 -23.82 -48.33 -13.48
N ASN A 337 -22.77 -48.43 -12.63
CA ASN A 337 -22.74 -49.35 -11.49
C ASN A 337 -22.92 -48.58 -10.15
N TYR A 338 -23.36 -47.32 -10.19
CA TYR A 338 -23.57 -46.54 -8.99
C TYR A 338 -24.69 -47.13 -8.13
N ASP A 339 -24.39 -47.40 -6.88
CA ASP A 339 -25.35 -47.81 -5.86
C ASP A 339 -25.24 -46.88 -4.63
N PRO A 340 -26.24 -46.02 -4.39
CA PRO A 340 -26.20 -45.06 -3.28
C PRO A 340 -26.25 -45.74 -1.90
N THR A 341 -26.53 -47.05 -1.84
CA THR A 341 -26.55 -47.82 -0.59
C THR A 341 -25.19 -48.43 -0.23
N VAL A 342 -24.23 -48.39 -1.15
CA VAL A 342 -22.88 -48.89 -0.97
C VAL A 342 -21.92 -47.73 -0.66
N GLU A 343 -21.32 -47.77 0.52
CA GLU A 343 -20.31 -46.79 0.91
C GLU A 343 -19.12 -46.82 -0.04
N GLY A 344 -18.72 -45.65 -0.55
CA GLY A 344 -17.63 -45.49 -1.52
C GLY A 344 -18.05 -45.73 -2.98
N SER A 345 -19.33 -45.99 -3.27
CA SER A 345 -19.84 -46.00 -4.65
C SER A 345 -19.87 -44.58 -5.21
N GLU A 346 -19.16 -44.31 -6.30
CA GLU A 346 -19.12 -42.99 -6.93
C GLU A 346 -20.21 -42.84 -7.99
N GLU A 347 -20.99 -41.77 -7.94
CA GLU A 347 -22.06 -41.47 -8.90
C GLU A 347 -21.52 -41.17 -10.29
N TYR A 348 -20.30 -40.60 -10.37
CA TYR A 348 -19.65 -40.22 -11.62
C TYR A 348 -18.30 -40.90 -11.77
N ILE A 349 -17.97 -41.22 -13.02
CA ILE A 349 -16.65 -41.72 -13.42
C ILE A 349 -16.00 -40.80 -14.43
N PRO A 350 -14.65 -40.69 -14.47
CA PRO A 350 -13.93 -39.86 -15.44
C PRO A 350 -14.25 -40.27 -16.89
N LEU A 351 -14.47 -39.27 -17.76
CA LEU A 351 -14.77 -39.48 -19.18
C LEU A 351 -13.64 -38.89 -20.04
N LYS A 352 -13.00 -39.71 -20.83
CA LYS A 352 -11.91 -39.36 -21.76
C LYS A 352 -12.44 -38.87 -23.10
N GLY A 353 -11.56 -38.19 -23.87
CA GLY A 353 -11.80 -37.79 -25.26
C GLY A 353 -12.54 -36.51 -25.45
N ALA A 354 -12.74 -35.75 -24.39
CA ALA A 354 -13.23 -34.36 -24.45
C ALA A 354 -12.11 -33.35 -24.79
N GLY A 355 -12.51 -32.22 -25.34
CA GLY A 355 -11.66 -31.02 -25.44
C GLY A 355 -12.45 -29.79 -25.04
N PHE A 356 -11.80 -28.87 -24.34
CA PHE A 356 -12.41 -27.64 -23.87
C PHE A 356 -11.59 -26.41 -24.24
N THR A 357 -12.29 -25.31 -24.52
CA THR A 357 -11.73 -23.96 -24.59
C THR A 357 -12.41 -23.09 -23.55
N LEU A 358 -11.62 -22.41 -22.74
CA LEU A 358 -12.10 -21.39 -21.82
C LEU A 358 -12.03 -20.02 -22.52
N TYR A 359 -13.05 -19.20 -22.32
CA TYR A 359 -13.11 -17.82 -22.79
C TYR A 359 -13.31 -16.91 -21.61
N LYS A 360 -12.66 -15.73 -21.61
CA LYS A 360 -12.90 -14.61 -20.69
C LYS A 360 -13.63 -13.50 -21.43
N LYS A 361 -14.59 -12.88 -20.78
CA LYS A 361 -15.32 -11.74 -21.32
C LYS A 361 -14.48 -10.47 -21.08
N ASN A 362 -14.30 -9.66 -22.09
CA ASN A 362 -13.62 -8.37 -21.97
C ASN A 362 -14.60 -7.23 -21.64
N ALA A 363 -14.08 -6.05 -21.34
CA ALA A 363 -14.85 -4.85 -20.99
C ALA A 363 -15.87 -4.42 -22.06
N SER A 364 -15.71 -4.84 -23.33
CA SER A 364 -16.68 -4.59 -24.41
C SER A 364 -17.81 -5.63 -24.47
N GLY A 365 -17.78 -6.64 -23.60
CA GLY A 365 -18.75 -7.73 -23.57
C GLY A 365 -18.45 -8.89 -24.52
N THR A 366 -17.27 -8.90 -25.16
CA THR A 366 -16.85 -9.93 -26.10
C THR A 366 -16.06 -11.01 -25.35
N TYR A 367 -16.35 -12.28 -25.67
CA TYR A 367 -15.60 -13.41 -25.14
C TYR A 367 -14.35 -13.70 -25.98
N GLU A 368 -13.18 -13.68 -25.36
CA GLU A 368 -11.87 -13.98 -25.95
C GLU A 368 -11.30 -15.26 -25.38
N ALA A 369 -10.64 -16.09 -26.20
CA ALA A 369 -10.14 -17.38 -25.76
C ALA A 369 -8.93 -17.21 -24.79
N VAL A 370 -8.99 -17.87 -23.65
CA VAL A 370 -7.90 -18.00 -22.69
C VAL A 370 -7.00 -19.17 -23.14
N GLY A 371 -6.03 -18.85 -24.00
CA GLY A 371 -5.15 -19.83 -24.61
C GLY A 371 -5.80 -20.64 -25.75
N THR A 372 -5.35 -21.88 -25.93
CA THR A 372 -5.85 -22.80 -26.96
C THR A 372 -6.71 -23.91 -26.35
N GLU A 373 -7.42 -24.66 -27.19
CA GLU A 373 -8.15 -25.84 -26.74
C GLU A 373 -7.25 -26.77 -25.93
N LEU A 374 -7.71 -27.15 -24.74
CA LEU A 374 -7.10 -28.21 -23.95
C LEU A 374 -7.77 -29.55 -24.34
N LYS A 375 -6.98 -30.46 -24.84
CA LYS A 375 -7.43 -31.85 -25.15
C LYS A 375 -6.29 -32.82 -25.12
N GLY A 376 -6.63 -34.09 -24.86
CA GLY A 376 -5.71 -35.24 -24.90
C GLY A 376 -6.48 -36.56 -24.86
N GLU A 377 -5.90 -37.61 -25.44
CA GLU A 377 -6.57 -38.94 -25.56
C GLU A 377 -7.03 -39.48 -24.19
N ASP A 378 -6.21 -39.26 -23.15
CA ASP A 378 -6.49 -39.74 -21.80
C ASP A 378 -6.88 -38.60 -20.82
N MET A 379 -7.00 -37.36 -21.30
CA MET A 379 -7.29 -36.23 -20.46
C MET A 379 -8.74 -36.24 -19.96
N THR A 380 -8.90 -36.16 -18.65
CA THR A 380 -10.19 -36.07 -17.96
C THR A 380 -10.29 -34.88 -17.04
N THR A 381 -9.16 -34.20 -16.83
CA THR A 381 -9.08 -32.95 -16.02
C THR A 381 -8.41 -31.86 -16.85
N PHE A 382 -9.03 -30.68 -16.90
CA PHE A 382 -8.61 -29.53 -17.67
C PHE A 382 -8.36 -28.39 -16.72
N THR A 383 -7.21 -27.73 -16.84
CA THR A 383 -6.78 -26.69 -15.89
C THR A 383 -6.33 -25.44 -16.64
N TRP A 384 -6.92 -24.32 -16.29
CA TRP A 384 -6.47 -22.96 -16.67
C TRP A 384 -5.99 -22.26 -15.40
N SER A 385 -4.78 -21.74 -15.44
CA SER A 385 -4.11 -21.14 -14.29
C SER A 385 -3.76 -19.68 -14.58
N GLY A 386 -3.69 -18.89 -13.53
CA GLY A 386 -3.35 -17.48 -13.65
C GLY A 386 -4.52 -16.67 -14.16
N LEU A 387 -5.69 -16.86 -13.56
CA LEU A 387 -6.94 -16.19 -13.89
C LEU A 387 -7.27 -15.12 -12.85
N ASP A 388 -7.83 -14.05 -13.33
CA ASP A 388 -8.42 -12.97 -12.57
C ASP A 388 -9.87 -13.27 -12.16
N ASP A 389 -10.49 -12.43 -11.33
CA ASP A 389 -11.95 -12.41 -11.20
C ASP A 389 -12.59 -11.96 -12.53
N GLY A 390 -13.87 -12.27 -12.76
CA GLY A 390 -14.57 -11.87 -13.99
C GLY A 390 -15.49 -12.93 -14.57
N ASP A 391 -16.04 -12.61 -15.75
CA ASP A 391 -16.99 -13.45 -16.46
C ASP A 391 -16.30 -14.39 -17.45
N TYR A 392 -16.59 -15.67 -17.33
CA TYR A 392 -16.00 -16.74 -18.14
C TYR A 392 -17.05 -17.57 -18.86
N LYS A 393 -16.64 -18.21 -19.96
CA LYS A 393 -17.44 -19.16 -20.70
C LYS A 393 -16.60 -20.40 -21.05
N LEU A 394 -17.04 -21.57 -20.61
CA LEU A 394 -16.45 -22.85 -20.93
C LEU A 394 -17.20 -23.48 -22.11
N VAL A 395 -16.49 -23.85 -23.16
CA VAL A 395 -17.04 -24.49 -24.37
C VAL A 395 -16.41 -25.84 -24.57
N GLU A 396 -17.25 -26.89 -24.71
CA GLU A 396 -16.79 -28.20 -25.14
C GLU A 396 -16.58 -28.19 -26.66
N THR A 397 -15.32 -27.99 -27.07
CA THR A 397 -14.93 -27.89 -28.49
C THR A 397 -14.67 -29.25 -29.14
N THR A 398 -14.38 -30.29 -28.37
CA THR A 398 -14.31 -31.68 -28.82
C THR A 398 -15.17 -32.53 -27.91
N THR A 399 -16.16 -33.23 -28.50
CA THR A 399 -17.08 -34.13 -27.76
C THR A 399 -16.58 -35.52 -27.75
N PRO A 400 -16.60 -36.26 -26.61
CA PRO A 400 -16.26 -37.68 -26.56
C PRO A 400 -17.15 -38.55 -27.47
N ALA A 401 -16.56 -39.54 -28.10
CA ALA A 401 -17.31 -40.44 -29.01
C ALA A 401 -18.45 -41.19 -28.27
N GLY A 402 -19.66 -41.12 -28.82
CA GLY A 402 -20.86 -41.73 -28.25
C GLY A 402 -21.60 -40.88 -27.20
N TYR A 403 -21.16 -39.62 -27.01
CA TYR A 403 -21.78 -38.68 -26.10
C TYR A 403 -22.35 -37.44 -26.85
N ASN A 404 -23.21 -36.73 -26.19
CA ASN A 404 -23.76 -35.48 -26.70
C ASN A 404 -22.93 -34.28 -26.22
N THR A 405 -22.68 -33.34 -27.14
CA THR A 405 -22.04 -32.08 -26.79
C THR A 405 -22.87 -31.32 -25.74
N ILE A 406 -22.24 -30.80 -24.72
CA ILE A 406 -22.94 -29.97 -23.74
C ILE A 406 -23.18 -28.54 -24.29
N ALA A 407 -24.13 -27.84 -23.71
CA ALA A 407 -24.26 -26.41 -23.94
C ALA A 407 -23.09 -25.65 -23.32
N ASP A 408 -22.75 -24.48 -23.87
CA ASP A 408 -21.79 -23.55 -23.30
C ASP A 408 -22.15 -23.26 -21.84
N ILE A 409 -21.14 -23.18 -20.98
CA ILE A 409 -21.32 -22.90 -19.55
C ILE A 409 -20.73 -21.55 -19.23
N GLU A 410 -21.59 -20.59 -18.96
CA GLU A 410 -21.17 -19.29 -18.43
C GLU A 410 -21.09 -19.37 -16.91
N PHE A 411 -20.04 -18.77 -16.33
CA PHE A 411 -19.81 -18.66 -14.90
C PHE A 411 -18.96 -17.42 -14.60
N THR A 412 -19.01 -16.94 -13.37
CA THR A 412 -18.23 -15.78 -12.91
C THR A 412 -17.30 -16.22 -11.80
N ILE A 413 -16.00 -15.96 -11.94
CA ILE A 413 -15.07 -16.03 -10.81
C ILE A 413 -15.28 -14.74 -10.02
N THR A 414 -15.63 -14.90 -8.75
CA THR A 414 -15.79 -13.78 -7.81
C THR A 414 -14.85 -13.98 -6.65
N ALA A 415 -14.01 -13.02 -6.39
CA ALA A 415 -13.12 -12.97 -5.24
C ALA A 415 -13.38 -11.74 -4.39
N THR A 416 -13.12 -11.85 -3.10
CA THR A 416 -13.03 -10.69 -2.20
C THR A 416 -11.77 -10.81 -1.37
N HIS A 417 -11.07 -9.70 -1.22
CA HIS A 417 -9.81 -9.62 -0.48
C HIS A 417 -9.76 -8.34 0.35
N ASP A 418 -8.83 -8.26 1.30
CA ASP A 418 -8.68 -7.08 2.17
C ASP A 418 -8.06 -5.91 1.39
N VAL A 419 -8.84 -4.88 1.12
CA VAL A 419 -8.40 -3.70 0.35
C VAL A 419 -7.80 -2.59 1.20
N SER A 420 -7.82 -2.72 2.54
CA SER A 420 -7.24 -1.75 3.48
C SER A 420 -6.75 -2.45 4.75
N SER A 421 -5.66 -3.20 4.62
CA SER A 421 -5.05 -3.99 5.70
C SER A 421 -3.53 -4.00 5.54
N ASP A 422 -2.80 -3.86 6.65
CA ASP A 422 -1.34 -4.00 6.66
C ASP A 422 -0.88 -5.45 6.34
N ASN A 423 -1.81 -6.42 6.36
CA ASN A 423 -1.59 -7.82 5.96
C ASN A 423 -2.81 -8.33 5.20
N PRO A 424 -2.95 -8.01 3.91
CA PRO A 424 -4.11 -8.38 3.12
C PRO A 424 -4.29 -9.89 3.01
N THR A 425 -5.53 -10.36 3.01
CA THR A 425 -5.88 -11.78 2.83
C THR A 425 -6.97 -11.96 1.80
N LEU A 426 -6.98 -13.12 1.13
CA LEU A 426 -8.10 -13.56 0.30
C LEU A 426 -9.24 -14.04 1.22
N ILE A 427 -10.39 -13.36 1.17
CA ILE A 427 -11.51 -13.58 2.09
C ILE A 427 -12.48 -14.60 1.53
N SER A 428 -12.81 -14.50 0.22
CA SER A 428 -13.72 -15.44 -0.44
C SER A 428 -13.29 -15.71 -1.88
N LEU A 429 -13.68 -16.89 -2.38
CA LEU A 429 -13.53 -17.29 -3.78
C LEU A 429 -14.72 -18.15 -4.19
N SER A 430 -15.38 -17.82 -5.30
CA SER A 430 -16.56 -18.53 -5.82
C SER A 430 -16.53 -18.58 -7.34
N GLY A 431 -17.13 -19.59 -7.93
CA GLY A 431 -17.43 -19.72 -9.37
C GLY A 431 -18.93 -19.73 -9.66
N GLY A 432 -19.75 -19.17 -8.76
CA GLY A 432 -21.20 -19.21 -8.84
C GLY A 432 -21.77 -20.59 -8.49
N ASP A 433 -22.97 -20.91 -9.00
CA ASP A 433 -23.71 -22.11 -8.62
C ASP A 433 -23.09 -23.42 -9.13
N LYS A 434 -22.30 -23.36 -10.20
CA LYS A 434 -21.76 -24.54 -10.88
C LYS A 434 -20.34 -24.91 -10.48
N PHE A 435 -19.57 -23.94 -10.03
CA PHE A 435 -18.16 -24.10 -9.70
C PHE A 435 -17.94 -23.83 -8.20
N THR A 436 -17.27 -24.76 -7.54
CA THR A 436 -16.92 -24.62 -6.12
C THR A 436 -15.55 -23.96 -5.98
N GLY A 437 -15.48 -22.90 -5.17
CA GLY A 437 -14.23 -22.19 -4.85
C GLY A 437 -13.54 -22.77 -3.61
N VAL A 438 -12.20 -22.83 -3.65
CA VAL A 438 -11.34 -23.23 -2.52
C VAL A 438 -10.29 -22.13 -2.33
N ILE A 439 -10.45 -21.29 -1.32
CA ILE A 439 -9.62 -20.11 -1.03
C ILE A 439 -8.13 -20.46 -0.94
N SER A 440 -7.78 -21.48 -0.14
CA SER A 440 -6.38 -21.81 0.15
C SER A 440 -5.56 -22.16 -1.09
N THR A 441 -6.20 -22.77 -2.10
CA THR A 441 -5.54 -23.21 -3.33
C THR A 441 -5.84 -22.33 -4.53
N GLY A 442 -6.74 -21.34 -4.40
CA GLY A 442 -7.20 -20.49 -5.50
C GLY A 442 -7.94 -21.25 -6.60
N VAL A 443 -8.50 -22.42 -6.28
CA VAL A 443 -9.17 -23.28 -7.25
C VAL A 443 -10.64 -22.98 -7.31
N VAL A 444 -11.16 -22.84 -8.52
CA VAL A 444 -12.60 -22.84 -8.85
C VAL A 444 -12.86 -24.05 -9.71
N SER A 445 -13.61 -25.06 -9.24
CA SER A 445 -13.71 -26.37 -9.90
C SER A 445 -15.14 -26.86 -10.07
N ALA A 446 -15.37 -27.64 -11.14
CA ALA A 446 -16.63 -28.28 -11.41
C ALA A 446 -16.45 -29.64 -12.06
N ASN A 447 -17.41 -30.56 -11.81
CA ASN A 447 -17.59 -31.78 -12.57
C ASN A 447 -18.56 -31.49 -13.72
N ILE A 448 -18.11 -31.70 -14.96
CA ILE A 448 -18.90 -31.47 -16.17
C ILE A 448 -19.27 -32.79 -16.80
N GLU A 449 -20.57 -33.14 -16.71
CA GLU A 449 -21.14 -34.40 -17.18
C GLU A 449 -21.46 -34.34 -18.68
N ASN A 450 -21.10 -35.38 -19.45
CA ASN A 450 -21.75 -35.69 -20.73
C ASN A 450 -22.67 -36.89 -20.58
N GLN A 451 -23.81 -36.78 -21.23
CA GLN A 451 -24.79 -37.85 -21.32
C GLN A 451 -24.63 -38.64 -22.63
N SER A 452 -24.63 -39.96 -22.53
CA SER A 452 -24.65 -40.87 -23.70
C SER A 452 -26.05 -41.00 -24.25
N GLY A 453 -26.16 -41.34 -25.54
CA GLY A 453 -27.42 -41.63 -26.21
C GLY A 453 -27.80 -40.65 -27.32
N ALA A 454 -28.79 -41.03 -28.11
CA ALA A 454 -29.29 -40.16 -29.18
C ALA A 454 -30.14 -39.02 -28.62
N GLN A 455 -29.84 -37.82 -28.97
CA GLN A 455 -30.74 -36.68 -28.73
C GLN A 455 -31.98 -36.86 -29.63
N LEU A 456 -33.16 -36.88 -29.01
CA LEU A 456 -34.39 -36.76 -29.79
C LEU A 456 -34.43 -35.33 -30.36
N PRO A 457 -34.83 -35.17 -31.64
CA PRO A 457 -34.97 -33.85 -32.23
C PRO A 457 -35.87 -32.97 -31.34
N SER A 458 -35.40 -31.79 -30.98
CA SER A 458 -36.20 -30.84 -30.24
C SER A 458 -37.45 -30.49 -31.03
N THR A 459 -38.64 -30.96 -30.56
CA THR A 459 -39.95 -30.68 -31.19
C THR A 459 -40.42 -29.25 -30.99
N GLY A 460 -39.63 -28.41 -30.32
CA GLY A 460 -39.93 -27.00 -30.01
C GLY A 460 -39.33 -25.95 -30.96
N GLY A 461 -38.80 -26.34 -32.13
CA GLY A 461 -38.24 -25.41 -33.11
C GLY A 461 -39.28 -24.50 -33.79
N ILE A 462 -38.78 -23.59 -34.68
CA ILE A 462 -39.57 -22.62 -35.47
C ILE A 462 -40.86 -23.21 -36.04
N GLY A 463 -40.87 -24.51 -36.38
CA GLY A 463 -42.07 -25.23 -36.87
C GLY A 463 -43.24 -25.20 -35.88
N THR A 464 -43.01 -25.40 -34.60
CA THR A 464 -44.06 -25.43 -33.56
C THR A 464 -44.66 -23.99 -33.39
N THR A 465 -43.84 -22.97 -33.43
CA THR A 465 -44.28 -21.58 -33.37
C THR A 465 -45.12 -21.22 -34.59
N ILE A 466 -44.74 -21.71 -35.80
CA ILE A 466 -45.50 -21.54 -37.04
C ILE A 466 -46.86 -22.25 -36.95
N PHE A 467 -46.89 -23.48 -36.41
CA PHE A 467 -48.14 -24.21 -36.20
C PHE A 467 -49.08 -23.53 -35.22
N TYR A 468 -48.56 -22.95 -34.11
CA TYR A 468 -49.38 -22.22 -33.16
C TYR A 468 -49.93 -20.90 -33.77
N VAL A 469 -49.10 -20.17 -34.54
CA VAL A 469 -49.54 -18.95 -35.23
C VAL A 469 -50.58 -19.28 -36.31
N LEU A 470 -50.35 -20.25 -37.20
CA LEU A 470 -51.30 -20.66 -38.21
C LEU A 470 -52.58 -21.22 -37.62
N GLY A 471 -52.48 -22.05 -36.57
CA GLY A 471 -53.63 -22.58 -35.86
C GLY A 471 -54.49 -21.49 -35.22
N SER A 472 -53.84 -20.50 -34.60
CA SER A 472 -54.54 -19.33 -34.01
C SER A 472 -55.26 -18.49 -35.07
N VAL A 473 -54.62 -18.24 -36.21
CA VAL A 473 -55.22 -17.50 -37.33
C VAL A 473 -56.43 -18.24 -37.92
N LEU A 474 -56.33 -19.57 -38.05
CA LEU A 474 -57.45 -20.40 -38.55
C LEU A 474 -58.66 -20.40 -37.58
N VAL A 475 -58.38 -20.51 -36.27
CA VAL A 475 -59.41 -20.44 -35.21
C VAL A 475 -60.09 -19.08 -35.18
N LEU A 476 -59.33 -18.00 -35.27
CA LEU A 476 -59.89 -16.63 -35.35
C LEU A 476 -60.70 -16.43 -36.64
N GLY A 477 -60.20 -16.89 -37.78
CA GLY A 477 -60.92 -16.85 -39.07
C GLY A 477 -62.23 -17.61 -39.04
N ALA A 478 -62.24 -18.83 -38.46
CA ALA A 478 -63.45 -19.64 -38.28
C ALA A 478 -64.47 -18.96 -37.33
N ALA A 479 -63.99 -18.36 -36.26
CA ALA A 479 -64.85 -17.62 -35.32
C ALA A 479 -65.53 -16.37 -36.03
N VAL A 480 -64.75 -15.63 -36.80
CA VAL A 480 -65.27 -14.48 -37.58
C VAL A 480 -66.32 -14.97 -38.61
N LEU A 481 -66.06 -16.06 -39.34
CA LEU A 481 -66.99 -16.64 -40.28
C LEU A 481 -68.29 -17.12 -39.62
N LEU A 482 -68.22 -17.75 -38.45
CA LEU A 482 -69.38 -18.17 -37.66
C LEU A 482 -70.23 -16.99 -37.18
N VAL A 483 -69.59 -15.91 -36.71
CA VAL A 483 -70.27 -14.70 -36.27
C VAL A 483 -70.93 -13.96 -37.44
N THR A 484 -70.24 -13.86 -38.58
CA THR A 484 -70.80 -13.23 -39.80
C THR A 484 -71.92 -14.04 -40.36
N LYS A 485 -71.83 -15.38 -40.45
CA LYS A 485 -72.91 -16.27 -40.91
C LYS A 485 -74.14 -16.18 -39.94
N LYS A 486 -73.93 -16.12 -38.62
CA LYS A 486 -75.02 -15.94 -37.66
C LYS A 486 -75.73 -14.57 -37.82
N ARG A 487 -74.95 -13.51 -38.07
CA ARG A 487 -75.56 -12.16 -38.33
C ARG A 487 -76.28 -12.08 -39.63
N MET A 488 -75.89 -12.81 -40.70
CA MET A 488 -76.60 -12.85 -41.98
C MET A 488 -77.90 -13.70 -41.89
N SER A 489 -77.89 -14.77 -41.06
CA SER A 489 -79.13 -15.59 -40.91
C SER A 489 -80.21 -15.00 -39.97
N THR A 490 -79.87 -13.86 -39.28
CA THR A 490 -80.80 -13.16 -38.39
C THR A 490 -81.44 -11.90 -39.11
N LYS A 491 -81.15 -11.70 -40.38
CA LYS A 491 -81.69 -10.60 -41.21
C LYS A 491 -82.50 -11.10 -42.46
N GLY A 492 -82.97 -12.35 -42.38
CA GLY A 492 -83.91 -12.92 -43.33
C GLY A 492 -85.30 -13.15 -42.73
#